data_4c67e455780dccab245e527f88210c19
#
_entry.id   4c67e455780dccab245e527f88210c19
#
_cell.length_a   1.000
_cell.length_b   1.000
_cell.length_c   1.000
_cell.angle_alpha   90.00
_cell.angle_beta   90.00
_cell.angle_gamma   90.00
#
_symmetry.space_group_name_H-M   'P 1'
#
loop_
_entity.id
_entity.type
_entity.pdbx_description
1 polymer ?
#
loop_
_entity_poly.entity_id
_entity_poly.type
_entity_poly.pdbx_seq_one_letter_code
_entity_poly.pdbx_strand_id
1 'polypeptide(L)'
;MGEDTPEKVGNATERFEGENVPPLATRAVRGGLWVTLSSCWIFGFGFAANILLTRLLPTDAFGGFALAMFFTQLLRLQPKLGLGFAFAQHQEITGESLGTYFLLESLAALGGIVLTLAAVPVLVRLGYPPLVARVSVILAIAAFAEGLMWIGGTLLEKELHFTQTTLIQSITFPISYIPAFWLALHGGGIWSLVVQNLTYCVLFSVCVWLAVRKQMPHVWQVRWRFNAALARRFLRFGITVGLGLFAGMLLTQLDNFFIGTFVSLTVLGFYDRAYRIAQWPSSLLIGAITRSVFYTYTRLQDDAVRLQKTATMVLWLITTLALPLVLAIFITAPDLITLLYGERWLPSALFLRILVIYAVVRPLWDNAGTFFIATGKPRYSLTFVSIQVLVLAGAGFPLTLIWGAIGTCVAVGLAFAIGMVLIYRTVARQMAVSLGKEFGIPALVSILTLLGYLALRNVMSLDELPLLLRVLFKGAYAIAAFFTITLIFQPRATFERVRYIWRLLVL
;
A
#
# COMPACT_ATOMS: atom_id res chain seq x y z
N MET A 1 17.50 64.29 13.48
CA MET A 1 16.44 64.35 12.44
C MET A 1 17.00 63.69 11.21
N GLY A 2 16.61 62.47 10.95
CA GLY A 2 16.92 61.65 9.80
C GLY A 2 15.99 60.50 9.88
N GLU A 3 14.89 60.55 9.13
CA GLU A 3 13.86 59.49 9.03
C GLU A 3 14.41 58.34 8.23
N ASP A 4 14.66 57.23 8.85
CA ASP A 4 14.85 55.92 8.18
C ASP A 4 13.47 55.35 7.78
N THR A 5 13.18 55.42 6.50
CA THR A 5 12.06 54.76 5.87
C THR A 5 12.34 53.25 5.81
N PRO A 6 11.41 52.37 6.23
CA PRO A 6 11.61 50.93 6.08
C PRO A 6 11.53 50.52 4.60
N GLU A 7 12.60 49.92 4.12
CA GLU A 7 12.72 49.27 2.80
C GLU A 7 11.63 48.23 2.61
N LYS A 8 10.79 48.45 1.60
CA LYS A 8 9.73 47.54 1.20
C LYS A 8 10.34 46.18 0.81
N VAL A 9 10.08 45.18 1.63
CA VAL A 9 10.22 43.76 1.24
C VAL A 9 9.26 43.54 0.07
N GLY A 10 9.78 43.64 -1.14
CA GLY A 10 9.05 43.38 -2.38
C GLY A 10 8.57 41.94 -2.40
N ASN A 11 7.27 41.79 -2.50
CA ASN A 11 6.59 40.52 -2.68
C ASN A 11 7.21 39.70 -3.82
N ALA A 12 7.79 38.57 -3.53
CA ALA A 12 8.31 37.60 -4.50
C ALA A 12 7.21 36.99 -5.40
N THR A 13 5.98 37.42 -5.22
CA THR A 13 4.78 36.99 -5.99
C THR A 13 4.56 37.74 -7.30
N GLU A 14 5.21 38.89 -7.55
CA GLU A 14 4.94 39.73 -8.73
C GLU A 14 5.81 39.43 -9.97
N ARG A 15 6.71 38.45 -9.94
CA ARG A 15 7.58 38.14 -11.08
C ARG A 15 7.06 37.10 -12.08
N PHE A 16 5.84 36.59 -11.94
CA PHE A 16 5.25 35.57 -12.82
C PHE A 16 3.94 35.94 -13.52
N GLU A 17 3.61 37.23 -13.64
CA GLU A 17 2.46 37.70 -14.45
C GLU A 17 2.85 37.95 -15.89
N GLY A 18 3.27 36.95 -16.62
CA GLY A 18 3.70 37.09 -18.01
C GLY A 18 3.40 35.95 -18.96
N GLU A 19 2.65 34.92 -18.55
CA GLU A 19 2.12 33.89 -19.43
C GLU A 19 0.81 33.34 -18.86
N ASN A 20 -0.13 32.87 -19.72
CA ASN A 20 -1.44 32.29 -19.40
C ASN A 20 -1.34 31.00 -18.53
N VAL A 21 -0.74 31.12 -17.36
CA VAL A 21 -0.54 30.03 -16.42
C VAL A 21 -1.74 29.99 -15.46
N PRO A 22 -2.56 28.91 -15.47
CA PRO A 22 -3.72 28.82 -14.59
C PRO A 22 -3.31 28.97 -13.11
N PRO A 23 -4.17 29.56 -12.25
CA PRO A 23 -3.90 29.72 -10.82
C PRO A 23 -3.46 28.41 -10.16
N LEU A 24 -2.58 28.48 -9.16
CA LEU A 24 -1.99 27.32 -8.47
C LEU A 24 -3.08 26.33 -7.99
N ALA A 25 -4.21 26.84 -7.50
CA ALA A 25 -5.37 26.06 -7.07
C ALA A 25 -5.97 25.25 -8.25
N THR A 26 -6.11 25.85 -9.44
CA THR A 26 -6.65 25.17 -10.62
C THR A 26 -5.70 24.06 -11.12
N ARG A 27 -4.40 24.29 -11.07
CA ARG A 27 -3.38 23.26 -11.39
C ARG A 27 -3.42 22.09 -10.40
N ALA A 28 -3.56 22.39 -9.11
CA ALA A 28 -3.63 21.37 -8.07
C ALA A 28 -4.91 20.52 -8.19
N VAL A 29 -6.06 21.13 -8.42
CA VAL A 29 -7.33 20.42 -8.62
C VAL A 29 -7.31 19.58 -9.89
N ARG A 30 -6.89 20.15 -11.02
CA ARG A 30 -6.78 19.44 -12.31
C ARG A 30 -5.76 18.29 -12.22
N GLY A 31 -4.61 18.51 -11.57
CA GLY A 31 -3.62 17.47 -11.29
C GLY A 31 -4.20 16.35 -10.42
N GLY A 32 -4.94 16.69 -9.37
CA GLY A 32 -5.60 15.73 -8.50
C GLY A 32 -6.62 14.85 -9.22
N LEU A 33 -7.42 15.40 -10.11
CA LEU A 33 -8.37 14.63 -10.94
C LEU A 33 -7.65 13.66 -11.87
N TRP A 34 -6.60 14.11 -12.55
CA TRP A 34 -5.79 13.24 -13.41
C TRP A 34 -5.11 12.10 -12.63
N VAL A 35 -4.56 12.39 -11.46
CA VAL A 35 -3.98 11.38 -10.57
C VAL A 35 -5.03 10.35 -10.16
N THR A 36 -6.25 10.77 -9.84
CA THR A 36 -7.35 9.87 -9.45
C THR A 36 -7.79 8.97 -10.62
N LEU A 37 -8.04 9.56 -11.79
CA LEU A 37 -8.43 8.79 -12.98
C LEU A 37 -7.35 7.78 -13.40
N SER A 38 -6.09 8.19 -13.38
CA SER A 38 -4.97 7.30 -13.69
C SER A 38 -4.78 6.21 -12.65
N SER A 39 -5.00 6.51 -11.38
CA SER A 39 -4.98 5.49 -10.32
C SER A 39 -6.07 4.44 -10.54
N CYS A 40 -7.29 4.84 -10.91
CA CYS A 40 -8.37 3.92 -11.27
C CYS A 40 -8.02 3.08 -12.51
N TRP A 41 -7.42 3.70 -13.53
CA TRP A 41 -6.96 3.01 -14.73
C TRP A 41 -5.89 1.96 -14.41
N ILE A 42 -4.83 2.35 -13.69
CA ILE A 42 -3.71 1.45 -13.32
C ILE A 42 -4.23 0.32 -12.43
N PHE A 43 -5.13 0.62 -11.49
CA PHE A 43 -5.73 -0.40 -10.62
C PHE A 43 -6.58 -1.37 -11.44
N GLY A 44 -7.48 -0.89 -12.30
CA GLY A 44 -8.36 -1.73 -13.12
C GLY A 44 -7.58 -2.58 -14.12
N PHE A 45 -6.63 -1.98 -14.84
CA PHE A 45 -5.76 -2.71 -15.76
C PHE A 45 -4.89 -3.74 -15.02
N GLY A 46 -4.24 -3.33 -13.95
CA GLY A 46 -3.38 -4.20 -13.15
C GLY A 46 -4.14 -5.37 -12.55
N PHE A 47 -5.37 -5.15 -12.14
CA PHE A 47 -6.28 -6.19 -11.68
C PHE A 47 -6.58 -7.22 -12.78
N ALA A 48 -7.03 -6.76 -13.95
CA ALA A 48 -7.32 -7.64 -15.09
C ALA A 48 -6.08 -8.40 -15.58
N ALA A 49 -4.95 -7.70 -15.73
CA ALA A 49 -3.69 -8.29 -16.15
C ALA A 49 -3.18 -9.33 -15.15
N ASN A 50 -3.33 -9.05 -13.85
CA ASN A 50 -2.94 -9.99 -12.81
C ASN A 50 -3.80 -11.26 -12.80
N ILE A 51 -5.12 -11.14 -13.03
CA ILE A 51 -6.01 -12.29 -13.20
C ILE A 51 -5.57 -13.16 -14.38
N LEU A 52 -5.30 -12.53 -15.53
CA LEU A 52 -4.87 -13.25 -16.73
C LEU A 52 -3.55 -13.98 -16.49
N LEU A 53 -2.54 -13.32 -15.90
CA LEU A 53 -1.28 -13.98 -15.55
C LEU A 53 -1.48 -15.11 -14.54
N THR A 54 -2.38 -14.95 -13.57
CA THR A 54 -2.66 -16.02 -12.59
C THR A 54 -3.31 -17.23 -13.25
N ARG A 55 -4.09 -17.05 -14.30
CA ARG A 55 -4.65 -18.16 -15.07
C ARG A 55 -3.62 -18.88 -15.95
N LEU A 56 -2.62 -18.17 -16.45
CA LEU A 56 -1.60 -18.71 -17.35
C LEU A 56 -0.45 -19.39 -16.60
N LEU A 57 -0.01 -18.83 -15.48
CA LEU A 57 1.20 -19.26 -14.78
C LEU A 57 0.91 -20.32 -13.70
N PRO A 58 1.88 -21.22 -13.41
CA PRO A 58 1.76 -22.19 -12.33
C PRO A 58 1.87 -21.51 -10.95
N THR A 59 1.37 -22.17 -9.92
CA THR A 59 1.27 -21.64 -8.55
C THR A 59 2.64 -21.36 -7.92
N ASP A 60 3.61 -22.22 -8.14
CA ASP A 60 4.98 -22.09 -7.64
C ASP A 60 5.74 -20.91 -8.24
N ALA A 61 5.39 -20.47 -9.46
CA ALA A 61 5.95 -19.24 -10.05
C ALA A 61 5.63 -18.00 -9.22
N PHE A 62 4.40 -17.89 -8.71
CA PHE A 62 4.02 -16.78 -7.84
C PHE A 62 4.66 -16.87 -6.46
N GLY A 63 4.74 -18.07 -5.88
CA GLY A 63 5.42 -18.28 -4.62
C GLY A 63 6.92 -18.01 -4.71
N GLY A 64 7.56 -18.51 -5.76
CA GLY A 64 8.98 -18.25 -6.02
C GLY A 64 9.26 -16.75 -6.22
N PHE A 65 8.40 -16.05 -6.94
CA PHE A 65 8.51 -14.61 -7.13
C PHE A 65 8.31 -13.83 -5.82
N ALA A 66 7.31 -14.20 -5.01
CA ALA A 66 7.05 -13.56 -3.72
C ALA A 66 8.23 -13.74 -2.75
N LEU A 67 8.82 -14.95 -2.69
CA LEU A 67 10.00 -15.21 -1.86
C LEU A 67 11.24 -14.46 -2.37
N ALA A 68 11.46 -14.41 -3.68
CA ALA A 68 12.56 -13.64 -4.28
C ALA A 68 12.41 -12.14 -4.02
N MET A 69 11.18 -11.62 -4.11
CA MET A 69 10.87 -10.23 -3.75
C MET A 69 11.16 -9.95 -2.27
N PHE A 70 10.83 -10.87 -1.36
CA PHE A 70 11.17 -10.72 0.05
C PHE A 70 12.68 -10.56 0.25
N PHE A 71 13.49 -11.46 -0.32
CA PHE A 71 14.97 -11.37 -0.20
C PHE A 71 15.51 -10.09 -0.85
N THR A 72 15.00 -9.73 -2.00
CA THR A 72 15.40 -8.48 -2.66
C THR A 72 15.09 -7.27 -1.80
N GLN A 73 13.89 -7.16 -1.25
CA GLN A 73 13.50 -6.05 -0.38
C GLN A 73 14.27 -6.06 0.96
N LEU A 74 14.57 -7.25 1.49
CA LEU A 74 15.38 -7.41 2.70
C LEU A 74 16.82 -6.90 2.50
N LEU A 75 17.42 -7.13 1.32
CA LEU A 75 18.81 -6.77 1.04
C LEU A 75 18.96 -5.36 0.43
N ARG A 76 17.90 -4.80 -0.07
CA ARG A 76 17.83 -3.47 -0.67
C ARG A 76 18.10 -2.37 0.36
N LEU A 77 19.06 -1.47 0.08
CA LEU A 77 19.45 -0.38 0.98
C LEU A 77 18.66 0.91 0.77
N GLN A 78 18.23 1.19 -0.47
CA GLN A 78 17.57 2.44 -0.86
C GLN A 78 16.38 2.84 0.06
N PRO A 79 15.34 2.00 0.28
CA PRO A 79 14.24 2.36 1.16
C PRO A 79 14.68 2.57 2.62
N LYS A 80 15.70 1.81 3.08
CA LYS A 80 16.22 1.89 4.45
C LYS A 80 16.98 3.18 4.73
N LEU A 81 17.56 3.78 3.71
CA LEU A 81 18.22 5.08 3.81
C LEU A 81 17.24 6.25 3.66
N GLY A 82 16.01 6.05 3.17
CA GLY A 82 14.96 7.05 3.07
C GLY A 82 15.37 8.34 2.33
N LEU A 83 16.32 8.25 1.41
CA LEU A 83 16.96 9.40 0.76
C LEU A 83 15.98 10.22 -0.06
N GLY A 84 14.99 9.57 -0.71
CA GLY A 84 13.96 10.26 -1.48
C GLY A 84 13.12 11.22 -0.62
N PHE A 85 12.79 10.85 0.62
CA PHE A 85 12.09 11.73 1.55
C PHE A 85 12.96 12.89 2.03
N ALA A 86 14.27 12.62 2.27
CA ALA A 86 15.21 13.66 2.65
C ALA A 86 15.39 14.69 1.54
N PHE A 87 15.49 14.25 0.29
CA PHE A 87 15.59 15.11 -0.88
C PHE A 87 14.28 15.87 -1.16
N ALA A 88 13.12 15.22 -1.02
CA ALA A 88 11.81 15.86 -1.19
C ALA A 88 11.59 16.99 -0.18
N GLN A 89 12.08 16.84 1.08
CA GLN A 89 12.01 17.87 2.11
C GLN A 89 12.97 19.03 1.88
N HIS A 90 14.08 18.82 1.15
CA HIS A 90 15.05 19.87 0.85
C HIS A 90 14.46 20.84 -0.18
N GLN A 91 14.37 22.14 0.16
CA GLN A 91 13.62 23.09 -0.68
C GLN A 91 14.30 23.40 -2.02
N GLU A 92 15.62 23.51 -2.05
CA GLU A 92 16.37 23.96 -3.21
C GLU A 92 16.85 22.79 -4.09
N ILE A 93 16.65 22.92 -5.41
CA ILE A 93 17.22 22.02 -6.41
C ILE A 93 18.52 22.64 -6.93
N THR A 94 19.62 22.36 -6.24
CA THR A 94 20.97 22.80 -6.62
C THR A 94 21.76 21.64 -7.21
N GLY A 95 22.84 21.94 -7.95
CA GLY A 95 23.74 20.90 -8.46
C GLY A 95 24.40 20.05 -7.36
N GLU A 96 24.57 20.62 -6.16
CA GLU A 96 25.07 19.89 -5.00
C GLU A 96 24.00 18.98 -4.40
N SER A 97 22.75 19.43 -4.26
CA SER A 97 21.68 18.62 -3.72
C SER A 97 21.34 17.45 -4.66
N LEU A 98 21.28 17.70 -5.96
CA LEU A 98 21.05 16.68 -7.00
C LEU A 98 22.20 15.67 -7.07
N GLY A 99 23.43 16.15 -7.19
CA GLY A 99 24.61 15.29 -7.30
C GLY A 99 24.79 14.41 -6.07
N THR A 100 24.57 14.98 -4.87
CA THR A 100 24.64 14.23 -3.61
C THR A 100 23.54 13.17 -3.52
N TYR A 101 22.29 13.52 -3.83
CA TYR A 101 21.16 12.57 -3.78
C TYR A 101 21.34 11.45 -4.81
N PHE A 102 21.67 11.79 -6.07
CA PHE A 102 21.89 10.81 -7.13
C PHE A 102 23.02 9.83 -6.78
N LEU A 103 24.15 10.34 -6.28
CA LEU A 103 25.29 9.49 -5.89
C LEU A 103 24.93 8.56 -4.74
N LEU A 104 24.30 9.07 -3.67
CA LEU A 104 23.92 8.26 -2.52
C LEU A 104 22.89 7.18 -2.90
N GLU A 105 21.89 7.53 -3.70
CA GLU A 105 20.85 6.59 -4.16
C GLU A 105 21.44 5.50 -5.06
N SER A 106 22.36 5.89 -5.97
CA SER A 106 23.06 4.95 -6.85
C SER A 106 23.99 4.02 -6.06
N LEU A 107 24.73 4.54 -5.09
CA LEU A 107 25.57 3.73 -4.21
C LEU A 107 24.75 2.76 -3.34
N ALA A 108 23.60 3.21 -2.83
CA ALA A 108 22.69 2.36 -2.10
C ALA A 108 22.11 1.23 -2.97
N ALA A 109 21.77 1.54 -4.23
CA ALA A 109 21.30 0.56 -5.18
C ALA A 109 22.38 -0.48 -5.54
N LEU A 110 23.61 -0.02 -5.86
CA LEU A 110 24.75 -0.88 -6.13
C LEU A 110 25.09 -1.74 -4.89
N GLY A 111 25.08 -1.15 -3.70
CA GLY A 111 25.28 -1.88 -2.45
C GLY A 111 24.23 -2.97 -2.26
N GLY A 112 22.96 -2.71 -2.57
CA GLY A 112 21.89 -3.71 -2.56
C GLY A 112 22.12 -4.86 -3.55
N ILE A 113 22.62 -4.56 -4.76
CA ILE A 113 23.00 -5.59 -5.75
C ILE A 113 24.17 -6.44 -5.21
N VAL A 114 25.21 -5.81 -4.71
CA VAL A 114 26.38 -6.52 -4.15
C VAL A 114 25.97 -7.42 -2.98
N LEU A 115 25.13 -6.91 -2.07
CA LEU A 115 24.60 -7.71 -0.95
C LEU A 115 23.77 -8.89 -1.45
N THR A 116 22.96 -8.68 -2.48
CA THR A 116 22.15 -9.77 -3.06
C THR A 116 23.04 -10.81 -3.73
N LEU A 117 24.05 -10.42 -4.48
CA LEU A 117 25.03 -11.32 -5.08
C LEU A 117 25.81 -12.12 -4.01
N ALA A 118 26.24 -11.45 -2.94
CA ALA A 118 26.92 -12.10 -1.83
C ALA A 118 25.99 -13.07 -1.05
N ALA A 119 24.67 -12.80 -1.03
CA ALA A 119 23.69 -13.66 -0.39
C ALA A 119 23.38 -14.95 -1.21
N VAL A 120 23.56 -14.94 -2.55
CA VAL A 120 23.26 -16.10 -3.41
C VAL A 120 23.89 -17.40 -2.91
N PRO A 121 25.22 -17.50 -2.66
CA PRO A 121 25.79 -18.75 -2.19
C PRO A 121 25.27 -19.16 -0.82
N VAL A 122 24.93 -18.20 0.03
CA VAL A 122 24.34 -18.47 1.35
C VAL A 122 22.92 -19.05 1.19
N LEU A 123 22.09 -18.45 0.36
CA LEU A 123 20.73 -18.93 0.09
C LEU A 123 20.75 -20.35 -0.48
N VAL A 124 21.64 -20.63 -1.44
CA VAL A 124 21.77 -21.97 -2.03
C VAL A 124 22.23 -22.99 -0.99
N ARG A 125 23.18 -22.64 -0.10
CA ARG A 125 23.65 -23.52 1.00
C ARG A 125 22.56 -23.77 2.03
N LEU A 126 21.66 -22.81 2.25
CA LEU A 126 20.50 -22.95 3.14
C LEU A 126 19.35 -23.78 2.51
N GLY A 127 19.54 -24.29 1.29
CA GLY A 127 18.56 -25.17 0.62
C GLY A 127 17.49 -24.45 -0.19
N TYR A 128 17.61 -23.13 -0.39
CA TYR A 128 16.68 -22.42 -1.27
C TYR A 128 16.88 -22.80 -2.74
N PRO A 129 15.80 -22.90 -3.54
CA PRO A 129 15.91 -23.20 -4.96
C PRO A 129 16.82 -22.20 -5.67
N PRO A 130 17.80 -22.67 -6.49
CA PRO A 130 18.70 -21.77 -7.22
C PRO A 130 17.98 -20.79 -8.14
N LEU A 131 16.76 -21.12 -8.54
CA LEU A 131 15.88 -20.24 -9.33
C LEU A 131 15.50 -18.99 -8.54
N VAL A 132 15.11 -19.14 -7.26
CA VAL A 132 14.77 -18.00 -6.37
C VAL A 132 15.96 -17.07 -6.20
N ALA A 133 17.15 -17.61 -5.97
CA ALA A 133 18.38 -16.84 -5.83
C ALA A 133 18.72 -16.06 -7.12
N ARG A 134 18.62 -16.68 -8.30
CA ARG A 134 18.81 -15.99 -9.61
C ARG A 134 17.80 -14.91 -9.84
N VAL A 135 16.53 -15.16 -9.55
CA VAL A 135 15.45 -14.17 -9.67
C VAL A 135 15.70 -12.98 -8.75
N SER A 136 16.15 -13.21 -7.51
CA SER A 136 16.47 -12.12 -6.58
C SER A 136 17.56 -11.19 -7.10
N VAL A 137 18.59 -11.73 -7.81
CA VAL A 137 19.63 -10.92 -8.43
C VAL A 137 19.06 -10.01 -9.53
N ILE A 138 18.20 -10.54 -10.41
CA ILE A 138 17.60 -9.75 -11.49
C ILE A 138 16.64 -8.69 -10.92
N LEU A 139 15.89 -9.03 -9.88
CA LEU A 139 15.05 -8.06 -9.17
C LEU A 139 15.89 -6.99 -8.45
N ALA A 140 17.08 -7.30 -7.96
CA ALA A 140 18.00 -6.31 -7.41
C ALA A 140 18.53 -5.35 -8.50
N ILE A 141 18.77 -5.85 -9.72
CA ILE A 141 19.10 -5.01 -10.88
C ILE A 141 17.89 -4.13 -11.27
N ALA A 142 16.69 -4.69 -11.28
CA ALA A 142 15.47 -3.92 -11.51
C ALA A 142 15.28 -2.82 -10.45
N ALA A 143 15.67 -3.08 -9.21
CA ALA A 143 15.65 -2.10 -8.12
C ALA A 143 16.62 -0.92 -8.35
N PHE A 144 17.69 -1.08 -9.09
CA PHE A 144 18.53 0.05 -9.54
C PHE A 144 17.77 0.96 -10.49
N ALA A 145 17.12 0.38 -11.51
CA ALA A 145 16.27 1.15 -12.43
C ALA A 145 15.10 1.83 -11.70
N GLU A 146 14.52 1.17 -10.70
CA GLU A 146 13.49 1.75 -9.83
C GLU A 146 14.03 2.93 -9.01
N GLY A 147 15.26 2.90 -8.52
CA GLY A 147 15.92 4.05 -7.88
C GLY A 147 16.03 5.25 -8.81
N LEU A 148 16.47 5.02 -10.04
CA LEU A 148 16.53 6.08 -11.07
C LEU A 148 15.13 6.65 -11.39
N MET A 149 14.12 5.77 -11.44
CA MET A 149 12.72 6.16 -11.61
C MET A 149 12.25 7.09 -10.48
N TRP A 150 12.55 6.74 -9.23
CA TRP A 150 12.18 7.54 -8.06
C TRP A 150 12.88 8.91 -8.04
N ILE A 151 14.17 8.99 -8.40
CA ILE A 151 14.89 10.26 -8.47
C ILE A 151 14.22 11.20 -9.47
N GLY A 152 14.00 10.74 -10.70
CA GLY A 152 13.35 11.54 -11.74
C GLY A 152 11.90 11.89 -11.42
N GLY A 153 11.14 10.96 -10.83
CA GLY A 153 9.78 11.19 -10.38
C GLY A 153 9.70 12.27 -9.30
N THR A 154 10.57 12.20 -8.29
CA THR A 154 10.64 13.21 -7.21
C THR A 154 11.00 14.59 -7.77
N LEU A 155 11.85 14.68 -8.77
CA LEU A 155 12.17 15.95 -9.45
C LEU A 155 10.95 16.57 -10.11
N LEU A 156 10.20 15.81 -10.91
CA LEU A 156 8.98 16.27 -11.56
C LEU A 156 7.90 16.67 -10.55
N GLU A 157 7.74 15.91 -9.47
CA GLU A 157 6.77 16.19 -8.42
C GLU A 157 7.10 17.44 -7.61
N LYS A 158 8.38 17.74 -7.37
CA LYS A 158 8.82 18.99 -6.72
C LYS A 158 8.46 20.23 -7.55
N GLU A 159 8.52 20.15 -8.86
CA GLU A 159 8.10 21.21 -9.79
C GLU A 159 6.59 21.14 -10.14
N LEU A 160 5.81 20.35 -9.36
CA LEU A 160 4.36 20.17 -9.54
C LEU A 160 3.93 19.58 -10.91
N HIS A 161 4.83 18.86 -11.58
CA HIS A 161 4.54 18.18 -12.84
C HIS A 161 3.85 16.81 -12.63
N PHE A 162 2.91 16.72 -11.69
CA PHE A 162 2.19 15.46 -11.34
C PHE A 162 1.50 14.81 -12.53
N THR A 163 0.90 15.61 -13.42
CA THR A 163 0.19 15.09 -14.60
C THR A 163 1.10 14.26 -15.49
N GLN A 164 2.36 14.69 -15.65
CA GLN A 164 3.32 14.00 -16.52
C GLN A 164 3.78 12.69 -15.91
N THR A 165 4.15 12.68 -14.63
CA THR A 165 4.53 11.46 -13.92
C THR A 165 3.41 10.43 -13.99
N THR A 166 2.17 10.88 -13.76
CA THR A 166 0.97 10.04 -13.78
C THR A 166 0.67 9.49 -15.19
N LEU A 167 0.85 10.31 -16.22
CA LEU A 167 0.62 9.91 -17.62
C LEU A 167 1.66 8.89 -18.09
N ILE A 168 2.94 9.13 -17.75
CA ILE A 168 4.02 8.17 -18.00
C ILE A 168 3.70 6.83 -17.33
N GLN A 169 3.29 6.84 -16.05
CA GLN A 169 2.91 5.64 -15.32
C GLN A 169 1.74 4.91 -15.99
N SER A 170 0.70 5.65 -16.40
CA SER A 170 -0.50 5.10 -17.05
C SER A 170 -0.24 4.40 -18.38
N ILE A 171 0.83 4.80 -19.07
CA ILE A 171 1.24 4.22 -20.36
C ILE A 171 2.25 3.09 -20.15
N THR A 172 3.30 3.32 -19.34
CA THR A 172 4.39 2.35 -19.17
C THR A 172 3.96 1.11 -18.40
N PHE A 173 3.01 1.25 -17.47
CA PHE A 173 2.52 0.12 -16.70
C PHE A 173 1.81 -0.94 -17.56
N PRO A 174 0.83 -0.61 -18.41
CA PRO A 174 0.25 -1.59 -19.34
C PRO A 174 1.26 -2.18 -20.33
N ILE A 175 2.16 -1.35 -20.88
CA ILE A 175 3.17 -1.81 -21.84
C ILE A 175 4.09 -2.87 -21.22
N SER A 176 4.40 -2.75 -19.93
CA SER A 176 5.25 -3.72 -19.24
C SER A 176 4.67 -5.13 -19.16
N TYR A 177 3.36 -5.29 -19.34
CA TYR A 177 2.70 -6.59 -19.39
C TYR A 177 2.80 -7.29 -20.74
N ILE A 178 3.11 -6.57 -21.83
CA ILE A 178 3.21 -7.17 -23.18
C ILE A 178 4.25 -8.29 -23.21
N PRO A 179 5.54 -8.05 -22.86
CA PRO A 179 6.54 -9.11 -22.85
C PRO A 179 6.24 -10.18 -21.78
N ALA A 180 5.58 -9.81 -20.68
CA ALA A 180 5.18 -10.77 -19.66
C ALA A 180 4.14 -11.77 -20.16
N PHE A 181 3.10 -11.31 -20.85
CA PHE A 181 2.10 -12.19 -21.47
C PHE A 181 2.70 -13.05 -22.56
N TRP A 182 3.53 -12.46 -23.41
CA TRP A 182 4.22 -13.23 -24.45
C TRP A 182 5.02 -14.38 -23.81
N LEU A 183 5.78 -14.11 -22.78
CA LEU A 183 6.59 -15.11 -22.09
C LEU A 183 5.71 -16.13 -21.33
N ALA A 184 4.60 -15.70 -20.72
CA ALA A 184 3.66 -16.59 -20.04
C ALA A 184 3.02 -17.60 -20.99
N LEU A 185 2.66 -17.17 -22.20
CA LEU A 185 2.10 -18.05 -23.24
C LEU A 185 3.11 -19.07 -23.78
N HIS A 186 4.40 -18.78 -23.70
CA HIS A 186 5.49 -19.68 -24.14
C HIS A 186 6.12 -20.47 -22.96
N GLY A 187 5.42 -20.58 -21.83
CA GLY A 187 5.88 -21.38 -20.71
C GLY A 187 6.98 -20.76 -19.84
N GLY A 188 7.14 -19.45 -19.89
CA GLY A 188 8.19 -18.72 -19.16
C GLY A 188 8.08 -18.74 -17.63
N GLY A 189 6.96 -19.23 -17.08
CA GLY A 189 6.79 -19.40 -15.62
C GLY A 189 7.11 -18.12 -14.83
N ILE A 190 7.96 -18.22 -13.81
CA ILE A 190 8.36 -17.11 -12.94
C ILE A 190 8.99 -15.94 -13.73
N TRP A 191 9.66 -16.22 -14.84
CA TRP A 191 10.31 -15.19 -15.66
C TRP A 191 9.34 -14.18 -16.24
N SER A 192 8.09 -14.57 -16.47
CA SER A 192 7.03 -13.65 -16.92
C SER A 192 6.82 -12.51 -15.91
N LEU A 193 6.83 -12.82 -14.61
CA LEU A 193 6.67 -11.84 -13.52
C LEU A 193 7.92 -10.95 -13.38
N VAL A 194 9.10 -11.57 -13.53
CA VAL A 194 10.39 -10.87 -13.48
C VAL A 194 10.51 -9.86 -14.63
N VAL A 195 10.19 -10.30 -15.85
CA VAL A 195 10.25 -9.46 -17.05
C VAL A 195 9.23 -8.32 -16.96
N GLN A 196 8.02 -8.57 -16.45
CA GLN A 196 7.04 -7.51 -16.21
C GLN A 196 7.63 -6.42 -15.28
N ASN A 197 8.19 -6.82 -14.14
CA ASN A 197 8.75 -5.88 -13.16
C ASN A 197 9.94 -5.10 -13.74
N LEU A 198 10.89 -5.81 -14.38
CA LEU A 198 12.08 -5.20 -14.99
C LEU A 198 11.69 -4.22 -16.11
N THR A 199 10.80 -4.63 -17.02
CA THR A 199 10.34 -3.78 -18.12
C THR A 199 9.65 -2.51 -17.59
N TYR A 200 8.81 -2.65 -16.56
CA TYR A 200 8.17 -1.50 -15.94
C TYR A 200 9.20 -0.52 -15.36
N CYS A 201 10.12 -1.01 -14.53
CA CYS A 201 11.13 -0.15 -13.89
C CYS A 201 12.03 0.56 -14.94
N VAL A 202 12.48 -0.15 -15.96
CA VAL A 202 13.34 0.40 -17.02
C VAL A 202 12.57 1.40 -17.88
N LEU A 203 11.40 1.01 -18.39
CA LEU A 203 10.62 1.86 -19.28
C LEU A 203 10.14 3.13 -18.59
N PHE A 204 9.62 3.01 -17.36
CA PHE A 204 9.20 4.16 -16.58
C PHE A 204 10.39 5.07 -16.27
N SER A 205 11.55 4.52 -15.87
CA SER A 205 12.78 5.29 -15.63
C SER A 205 13.20 6.09 -16.86
N VAL A 206 13.27 5.44 -18.02
CA VAL A 206 13.63 6.11 -19.28
C VAL A 206 12.65 7.23 -19.60
N CYS A 207 11.35 6.98 -19.54
CA CYS A 207 10.32 7.97 -19.86
C CYS A 207 10.34 9.17 -18.89
N VAL A 208 10.55 8.91 -17.58
CA VAL A 208 10.65 9.98 -16.58
C VAL A 208 11.89 10.85 -16.83
N TRP A 209 13.05 10.27 -17.14
CA TRP A 209 14.25 11.05 -17.40
C TRP A 209 14.19 11.82 -18.73
N LEU A 210 13.49 11.31 -19.74
CA LEU A 210 13.16 12.07 -20.95
C LEU A 210 12.24 13.25 -20.64
N ALA A 211 11.26 13.05 -19.75
CA ALA A 211 10.39 14.14 -19.28
C ALA A 211 11.17 15.20 -18.49
N VAL A 212 12.03 14.78 -17.55
CA VAL A 212 12.93 15.69 -16.81
C VAL A 212 13.79 16.51 -17.78
N ARG A 213 14.38 15.86 -18.80
CA ARG A 213 15.18 16.56 -19.81
C ARG A 213 14.39 17.62 -20.57
N LYS A 214 13.12 17.33 -20.88
CA LYS A 214 12.26 18.25 -21.65
C LYS A 214 11.71 19.40 -20.78
N GLN A 215 11.29 19.10 -19.55
CA GLN A 215 10.58 20.05 -18.68
C GLN A 215 11.51 20.85 -17.77
N MET A 216 12.67 20.26 -17.45
CA MET A 216 13.62 20.83 -16.49
C MET A 216 15.04 20.91 -17.10
N PRO A 217 15.24 21.63 -18.22
CA PRO A 217 16.55 21.73 -18.87
C PRO A 217 17.62 22.30 -17.95
N HIS A 218 17.24 23.16 -16.99
CA HIS A 218 18.13 23.74 -16.00
C HIS A 218 18.82 22.68 -15.11
N VAL A 219 18.16 21.54 -14.86
CA VAL A 219 18.74 20.41 -14.09
C VAL A 219 20.00 19.86 -14.77
N TRP A 220 20.04 19.90 -16.10
CA TRP A 220 21.19 19.43 -16.89
C TRP A 220 22.30 20.50 -17.10
N GLN A 221 21.95 21.76 -16.91
CA GLN A 221 22.89 22.87 -17.02
C GLN A 221 23.70 23.05 -15.74
N VAL A 222 23.21 22.55 -14.60
CA VAL A 222 23.88 22.63 -13.31
C VAL A 222 24.94 21.53 -13.20
N ARG A 223 26.16 21.87 -12.76
CA ARG A 223 27.21 20.88 -12.48
C ARG A 223 26.84 20.10 -11.22
N TRP A 224 26.57 18.82 -11.37
CA TRP A 224 26.31 17.91 -10.26
C TRP A 224 27.59 17.70 -9.46
N ARG A 225 27.55 18.07 -8.18
CA ARG A 225 28.69 17.97 -7.27
C ARG A 225 28.25 17.24 -6.01
N PHE A 226 29.15 16.45 -5.44
CA PHE A 226 28.94 15.85 -4.15
C PHE A 226 29.23 16.83 -3.03
N ASN A 227 28.34 16.96 -2.05
CA ASN A 227 28.53 17.76 -0.85
C ASN A 227 28.38 16.87 0.38
N ALA A 228 29.47 16.65 1.12
CA ALA A 228 29.51 15.78 2.30
C ALA A 228 28.60 16.26 3.45
N ALA A 229 28.41 17.58 3.60
CA ALA A 229 27.52 18.14 4.62
C ALA A 229 26.05 17.80 4.31
N LEU A 230 25.64 17.96 3.03
CA LEU A 230 24.31 17.56 2.55
C LEU A 230 24.12 16.05 2.67
N ALA A 231 25.12 15.24 2.32
CA ALA A 231 25.07 13.79 2.45
C ALA A 231 24.79 13.37 3.90
N ARG A 232 25.50 13.96 4.87
CA ARG A 232 25.28 13.69 6.30
C ARG A 232 23.88 14.11 6.75
N ARG A 233 23.38 15.24 6.25
CA ARG A 233 22.01 15.72 6.55
C ARG A 233 20.96 14.78 5.96
N PHE A 234 21.09 14.35 4.71
CA PHE A 234 20.19 13.42 4.05
C PHE A 234 20.17 12.05 4.74
N LEU A 235 21.35 11.52 5.08
CA LEU A 235 21.44 10.24 5.78
C LEU A 235 20.85 10.31 7.20
N ARG A 236 21.14 11.37 7.96
CA ARG A 236 20.61 11.52 9.33
C ARG A 236 19.08 11.58 9.35
N PHE A 237 18.46 12.30 8.44
CA PHE A 237 17.00 12.39 8.31
C PHE A 237 16.44 11.08 7.71
N GLY A 238 17.04 10.66 6.59
CA GLY A 238 16.54 9.54 5.81
C GLY A 238 16.58 8.21 6.55
N ILE A 239 17.63 7.90 7.31
CA ILE A 239 17.70 6.65 8.12
C ILE A 239 16.56 6.58 9.12
N THR A 240 16.18 7.69 9.74
CA THR A 240 15.05 7.70 10.69
C THR A 240 13.74 7.33 10.02
N VAL A 241 13.49 7.85 8.81
CA VAL A 241 12.31 7.49 8.00
C VAL A 241 12.44 6.06 7.48
N GLY A 242 13.62 5.71 6.99
CA GLY A 242 13.92 4.40 6.39
C GLY A 242 13.75 3.23 7.38
N LEU A 243 14.08 3.41 8.65
CA LEU A 243 13.83 2.40 9.68
C LEU A 243 12.34 2.12 9.85
N GLY A 244 11.49 3.16 9.78
CA GLY A 244 10.03 3.00 9.80
C GLY A 244 9.51 2.24 8.58
N LEU A 245 10.01 2.57 7.40
CA LEU A 245 9.66 1.87 6.15
C LEU A 245 10.11 0.41 6.18
N PHE A 246 11.31 0.14 6.71
CA PHE A 246 11.84 -1.21 6.86
C PHE A 246 11.00 -2.04 7.83
N ALA A 247 10.61 -1.50 8.97
CA ALA A 247 9.70 -2.17 9.89
C ALA A 247 8.33 -2.46 9.24
N GLY A 248 7.78 -1.50 8.49
CA GLY A 248 6.55 -1.70 7.72
C GLY A 248 6.68 -2.79 6.65
N MET A 249 7.82 -2.85 5.96
CA MET A 249 8.12 -3.92 4.99
C MET A 249 8.18 -5.29 5.69
N LEU A 250 8.86 -5.41 6.82
CA LEU A 250 8.90 -6.67 7.58
C LEU A 250 7.49 -7.10 8.00
N LEU A 251 6.67 -6.18 8.48
CA LEU A 251 5.28 -6.49 8.89
C LEU A 251 4.43 -7.05 7.75
N THR A 252 4.70 -6.63 6.50
CA THR A 252 3.90 -7.00 5.32
C THR A 252 4.51 -8.09 4.46
N GLN A 253 5.72 -8.56 4.76
CA GLN A 253 6.44 -9.52 3.91
C GLN A 253 7.05 -10.71 4.69
N LEU A 254 7.11 -10.62 6.02
CA LEU A 254 7.72 -11.68 6.83
C LEU A 254 6.91 -12.99 6.78
N ASP A 255 5.62 -12.90 6.57
CA ASP A 255 4.72 -14.02 6.30
C ASP A 255 5.10 -14.79 5.03
N ASN A 256 5.45 -14.09 3.95
CA ASN A 256 5.94 -14.69 2.72
C ASN A 256 7.25 -15.47 2.96
N PHE A 257 8.13 -14.93 3.79
CA PHE A 257 9.35 -15.62 4.21
C PHE A 257 9.05 -16.91 4.96
N PHE A 258 8.17 -16.88 5.95
CA PHE A 258 7.83 -18.07 6.73
C PHE A 258 7.23 -19.17 5.86
N ILE A 259 6.23 -18.85 5.04
CA ILE A 259 5.58 -19.84 4.18
C ILE A 259 6.54 -20.35 3.11
N GLY A 260 7.29 -19.47 2.46
CA GLY A 260 8.21 -19.85 1.39
C GLY A 260 9.41 -20.67 1.88
N THR A 261 9.83 -20.46 3.14
CA THR A 261 10.99 -21.15 3.75
C THR A 261 10.58 -22.47 4.40
N PHE A 262 9.50 -22.47 5.19
CA PHE A 262 9.17 -23.60 6.06
C PHE A 262 8.02 -24.48 5.54
N VAL A 263 7.31 -24.05 4.49
CA VAL A 263 6.19 -24.84 3.93
C VAL A 263 6.48 -25.23 2.49
N SER A 264 6.17 -24.38 1.51
CA SER A 264 6.52 -24.60 0.09
C SER A 264 6.20 -23.37 -0.78
N LEU A 265 6.84 -23.29 -1.97
CA LEU A 265 6.57 -22.25 -2.94
C LEU A 265 5.14 -22.31 -3.51
N THR A 266 4.60 -23.52 -3.70
CA THR A 266 3.22 -23.71 -4.17
C THR A 266 2.21 -23.14 -3.19
N VAL A 267 2.37 -23.43 -1.89
CA VAL A 267 1.49 -22.90 -0.83
C VAL A 267 1.67 -21.40 -0.69
N LEU A 268 2.89 -20.89 -0.83
CA LEU A 268 3.13 -19.44 -0.86
C LEU A 268 2.42 -18.78 -2.05
N GLY A 269 2.38 -19.44 -3.22
CA GLY A 269 1.61 -18.96 -4.37
C GLY A 269 0.11 -18.83 -4.07
N PHE A 270 -0.49 -19.84 -3.43
CA PHE A 270 -1.89 -19.78 -2.99
C PHE A 270 -2.12 -18.66 -1.98
N TYR A 271 -1.22 -18.50 -1.02
CA TYR A 271 -1.28 -17.45 0.00
C TYR A 271 -1.17 -16.05 -0.61
N ASP A 272 -0.18 -15.80 -1.48
CA ASP A 272 0.03 -14.49 -2.10
C ASP A 272 -1.18 -14.06 -2.95
N ARG A 273 -1.79 -15.00 -3.68
CA ARG A 273 -3.00 -14.69 -4.47
C ARG A 273 -4.20 -14.36 -3.57
N ALA A 274 -4.38 -15.11 -2.49
CA ALA A 274 -5.41 -14.82 -1.50
C ALA A 274 -5.18 -13.46 -0.82
N TYR A 275 -3.94 -13.18 -0.42
CA TYR A 275 -3.55 -11.91 0.22
C TYR A 275 -3.85 -10.69 -0.65
N ARG A 276 -3.60 -10.78 -1.97
CA ARG A 276 -3.91 -9.70 -2.91
C ARG A 276 -5.40 -9.38 -2.97
N ILE A 277 -6.27 -10.40 -3.02
CA ILE A 277 -7.73 -10.18 -3.00
C ILE A 277 -8.18 -9.66 -1.64
N ALA A 278 -7.64 -10.21 -0.55
CA ALA A 278 -7.99 -9.78 0.81
C ALA A 278 -7.71 -8.29 1.06
N GLN A 279 -6.74 -7.69 0.36
CA GLN A 279 -6.41 -6.27 0.51
C GLN A 279 -7.33 -5.31 -0.25
N TRP A 280 -8.22 -5.77 -1.14
CA TRP A 280 -9.05 -4.88 -1.95
C TRP A 280 -9.92 -3.92 -1.13
N PRO A 281 -10.66 -4.38 -0.08
CA PRO A 281 -11.45 -3.46 0.73
C PRO A 281 -10.60 -2.35 1.35
N SER A 282 -9.41 -2.71 1.85
CA SER A 282 -8.48 -1.74 2.45
C SER A 282 -7.99 -0.72 1.44
N SER A 283 -7.59 -1.16 0.24
CA SER A 283 -7.04 -0.29 -0.81
C SER A 283 -8.07 0.75 -1.28
N LEU A 284 -9.33 0.35 -1.42
CA LEU A 284 -10.43 1.25 -1.81
C LEU A 284 -10.70 2.30 -0.74
N LEU A 285 -10.68 1.92 0.54
CA LEU A 285 -11.02 2.81 1.64
C LEU A 285 -9.88 3.77 2.00
N ILE A 286 -8.64 3.28 2.01
CA ILE A 286 -7.46 4.09 2.36
C ILE A 286 -7.30 5.25 1.37
N GLY A 287 -7.39 4.99 0.06
CA GLY A 287 -7.24 6.02 -0.97
C GLY A 287 -8.23 7.18 -0.85
N ALA A 288 -9.48 6.86 -0.47
CA ALA A 288 -10.55 7.85 -0.35
C ALA A 288 -10.48 8.66 0.97
N ILE A 289 -10.07 8.03 2.07
CA ILE A 289 -10.26 8.58 3.43
C ILE A 289 -9.00 9.27 3.96
N THR A 290 -7.81 8.70 3.75
CA THR A 290 -6.59 9.09 4.49
C THR A 290 -6.19 10.55 4.30
N ARG A 291 -6.28 11.09 3.09
CA ARG A 291 -5.85 12.49 2.82
C ARG A 291 -6.76 13.50 3.51
N SER A 292 -8.08 13.37 3.34
CA SER A 292 -9.03 14.31 3.94
C SER A 292 -9.05 14.23 5.46
N VAL A 293 -8.93 13.04 6.01
CA VAL A 293 -8.87 12.79 7.45
C VAL A 293 -7.61 13.39 8.07
N PHE A 294 -6.44 13.26 7.44
CA PHE A 294 -5.20 13.86 7.93
C PHE A 294 -5.32 15.37 8.11
N TYR A 295 -5.74 16.09 7.07
CA TYR A 295 -5.92 17.54 7.15
C TYR A 295 -6.98 17.97 8.17
N THR A 296 -8.05 17.18 8.30
CA THR A 296 -9.10 17.44 9.27
C THR A 296 -8.58 17.28 10.70
N TYR A 297 -7.85 16.21 11.00
CA TYR A 297 -7.25 16.00 12.32
C TYR A 297 -6.23 17.08 12.67
N THR A 298 -5.39 17.48 11.71
CA THR A 298 -4.41 18.55 11.92
C THR A 298 -5.08 19.88 12.25
N ARG A 299 -6.21 20.21 11.61
CA ARG A 299 -6.97 21.44 11.91
C ARG A 299 -7.70 21.41 13.24
N LEU A 300 -8.06 20.23 13.73
CA LEU A 300 -8.81 20.03 14.96
C LEU A 300 -7.93 19.61 16.14
N GLN A 301 -6.61 19.57 15.99
CA GLN A 301 -5.69 19.06 17.02
C GLN A 301 -5.83 19.78 18.38
N ASP A 302 -6.20 21.06 18.36
CA ASP A 302 -6.34 21.91 19.55
C ASP A 302 -7.78 21.90 20.13
N ASP A 303 -8.76 21.28 19.44
CA ASP A 303 -10.15 21.13 19.89
C ASP A 303 -10.46 19.64 20.15
N ALA A 304 -10.21 19.20 21.37
CA ALA A 304 -10.36 17.79 21.78
C ALA A 304 -11.78 17.24 21.54
N VAL A 305 -12.83 18.07 21.71
CA VAL A 305 -14.23 17.64 21.57
C VAL A 305 -14.56 17.37 20.10
N ARG A 306 -14.22 18.30 19.22
CA ARG A 306 -14.44 18.15 17.77
C ARG A 306 -13.57 17.07 17.18
N LEU A 307 -12.31 16.96 17.63
CA LEU A 307 -11.38 15.92 17.21
C LEU A 307 -11.92 14.53 17.57
N GLN A 308 -12.40 14.34 18.81
CA GLN A 308 -13.03 13.10 19.26
C GLN A 308 -14.25 12.73 18.40
N LYS A 309 -15.17 13.69 18.17
CA LYS A 309 -16.36 13.47 17.35
C LYS A 309 -16.00 13.05 15.92
N THR A 310 -15.00 13.72 15.34
CA THR A 310 -14.51 13.40 14.00
C THR A 310 -13.85 12.03 13.95
N ALA A 311 -12.99 11.70 14.91
CA ALA A 311 -12.33 10.39 15.00
C ALA A 311 -13.35 9.26 15.11
N THR A 312 -14.37 9.41 15.96
CA THR A 312 -15.47 8.46 16.12
C THR A 312 -16.25 8.28 14.81
N MET A 313 -16.50 9.39 14.10
CA MET A 313 -17.20 9.36 12.81
C MET A 313 -16.39 8.63 11.74
N VAL A 314 -15.08 8.87 11.66
CA VAL A 314 -14.18 8.19 10.72
C VAL A 314 -14.10 6.69 11.03
N LEU A 315 -14.02 6.30 12.32
CA LEU A 315 -14.05 4.89 12.72
C LEU A 315 -15.33 4.20 12.28
N TRP A 316 -16.48 4.84 12.53
CA TRP A 316 -17.77 4.32 12.09
C TRP A 316 -17.84 4.18 10.57
N LEU A 317 -17.36 5.17 9.82
CA LEU A 317 -17.34 5.14 8.36
C LEU A 317 -16.49 3.96 7.83
N ILE A 318 -15.28 3.81 8.37
CA ILE A 318 -14.38 2.71 7.99
C ILE A 318 -15.03 1.36 8.29
N THR A 319 -15.57 1.15 9.50
CA THR A 319 -16.19 -0.13 9.88
C THR A 319 -17.44 -0.44 9.07
N THR A 320 -18.29 0.57 8.83
CA THR A 320 -19.55 0.42 8.09
C THR A 320 -19.32 0.11 6.60
N LEU A 321 -18.24 0.62 6.01
CA LEU A 321 -17.90 0.34 4.61
C LEU A 321 -17.05 -0.93 4.46
N ALA A 322 -16.11 -1.19 5.37
CA ALA A 322 -15.20 -2.34 5.27
C ALA A 322 -15.90 -3.68 5.53
N LEU A 323 -16.71 -3.74 6.60
CA LEU A 323 -17.30 -5.02 7.05
C LEU A 323 -18.21 -5.69 6.00
N PRO A 324 -19.15 -5.01 5.32
CA PRO A 324 -19.96 -5.66 4.31
C PRO A 324 -19.13 -6.17 3.11
N LEU A 325 -18.05 -5.45 2.72
CA LEU A 325 -17.13 -5.90 1.68
C LEU A 325 -16.35 -7.14 2.12
N VAL A 326 -15.88 -7.15 3.36
CA VAL A 326 -15.19 -8.30 3.95
C VAL A 326 -16.11 -9.52 4.04
N LEU A 327 -17.36 -9.34 4.49
CA LEU A 327 -18.36 -10.41 4.53
C LEU A 327 -18.67 -10.95 3.13
N ALA A 328 -18.84 -10.07 2.15
CA ALA A 328 -19.07 -10.45 0.76
C ALA A 328 -17.92 -11.33 0.24
N ILE A 329 -16.66 -10.92 0.44
CA ILE A 329 -15.48 -11.70 0.02
C ILE A 329 -15.38 -13.00 0.82
N PHE A 330 -15.62 -12.97 2.13
CA PHE A 330 -15.57 -14.17 3.00
C PHE A 330 -16.57 -15.25 2.57
N ILE A 331 -17.81 -14.85 2.32
CA ILE A 331 -18.89 -15.75 1.91
C ILE A 331 -18.65 -16.28 0.49
N THR A 332 -18.19 -15.42 -0.42
CA THR A 332 -17.97 -15.79 -1.83
C THR A 332 -16.59 -16.39 -2.09
N ALA A 333 -15.69 -16.49 -1.12
CA ALA A 333 -14.28 -16.81 -1.33
C ALA A 333 -14.01 -18.00 -2.28
N PRO A 334 -14.62 -19.18 -2.13
CA PRO A 334 -14.39 -20.29 -3.06
C PRO A 334 -14.85 -19.95 -4.50
N ASP A 335 -16.06 -19.43 -4.64
CA ASP A 335 -16.63 -19.09 -5.94
C ASP A 335 -15.85 -17.94 -6.60
N LEU A 336 -15.42 -16.95 -5.80
CA LEU A 336 -14.63 -15.82 -6.27
C LEU A 336 -13.25 -16.26 -6.79
N ILE A 337 -12.56 -17.14 -6.06
CA ILE A 337 -11.27 -17.69 -6.48
C ILE A 337 -11.44 -18.49 -7.78
N THR A 338 -12.45 -19.36 -7.86
CA THR A 338 -12.71 -20.14 -9.05
C THR A 338 -13.08 -19.25 -10.23
N LEU A 339 -13.90 -18.22 -10.02
CA LEU A 339 -14.29 -17.26 -11.05
C LEU A 339 -13.09 -16.46 -11.59
N LEU A 340 -12.21 -15.99 -10.72
CA LEU A 340 -11.09 -15.13 -11.10
C LEU A 340 -9.90 -15.94 -11.62
N TYR A 341 -9.48 -16.98 -10.90
CA TYR A 341 -8.22 -17.67 -11.11
C TYR A 341 -8.38 -19.10 -11.69
N GLY A 342 -9.57 -19.71 -11.52
CA GLY A 342 -9.85 -21.08 -11.93
C GLY A 342 -9.72 -22.09 -10.79
N GLU A 343 -10.21 -23.32 -11.02
CA GLU A 343 -10.34 -24.37 -9.98
C GLU A 343 -9.00 -24.76 -9.33
N ARG A 344 -7.90 -24.76 -10.08
CA ARG A 344 -6.58 -25.09 -9.52
C ARG A 344 -6.15 -24.19 -8.37
N TRP A 345 -6.75 -22.98 -8.25
CA TRP A 345 -6.46 -22.01 -7.21
C TRP A 345 -7.40 -22.12 -6.01
N LEU A 346 -8.33 -23.08 -6.01
CA LEU A 346 -9.30 -23.27 -4.93
C LEU A 346 -8.69 -23.36 -3.52
N PRO A 347 -7.48 -23.94 -3.31
CA PRO A 347 -6.83 -23.90 -2.00
C PRO A 347 -6.58 -22.48 -1.46
N SER A 348 -6.47 -21.47 -2.32
CA SER A 348 -6.36 -20.06 -1.92
C SER A 348 -7.61 -19.54 -1.18
N ALA A 349 -8.79 -20.18 -1.34
CA ALA A 349 -10.02 -19.74 -0.73
C ALA A 349 -9.98 -19.82 0.82
N LEU A 350 -9.28 -20.82 1.38
CA LEU A 350 -9.08 -20.93 2.82
C LEU A 350 -8.25 -19.74 3.35
N PHE A 351 -7.13 -19.45 2.70
CA PHE A 351 -6.29 -18.32 3.06
C PHE A 351 -7.04 -17.00 2.89
N LEU A 352 -7.82 -16.85 1.82
CA LEU A 352 -8.64 -15.67 1.58
C LEU A 352 -9.65 -15.43 2.71
N ARG A 353 -10.35 -16.47 3.17
CA ARG A 353 -11.28 -16.35 4.31
C ARG A 353 -10.60 -15.87 5.59
N ILE A 354 -9.41 -16.39 5.89
CA ILE A 354 -8.66 -15.97 7.08
C ILE A 354 -8.13 -14.54 6.91
N LEU A 355 -7.50 -14.25 5.79
CA LEU A 355 -6.82 -12.97 5.57
C LEU A 355 -7.80 -11.80 5.39
N VAL A 356 -8.99 -12.03 4.81
CA VAL A 356 -9.96 -10.96 4.61
C VAL A 356 -10.53 -10.43 5.93
N ILE A 357 -10.54 -11.23 6.99
CA ILE A 357 -10.92 -10.77 8.34
C ILE A 357 -9.97 -9.66 8.81
N TYR A 358 -8.67 -9.77 8.48
CA TYR A 358 -7.67 -8.76 8.84
C TYR A 358 -7.74 -7.51 7.95
N ALA A 359 -8.42 -7.59 6.80
CA ALA A 359 -8.62 -6.45 5.92
C ALA A 359 -9.47 -5.32 6.54
N VAL A 360 -10.28 -5.62 7.56
CA VAL A 360 -10.96 -4.59 8.36
C VAL A 360 -9.98 -3.84 9.25
N VAL A 361 -9.01 -4.58 9.80
CA VAL A 361 -8.07 -4.03 10.79
C VAL A 361 -7.10 -3.03 10.15
N ARG A 362 -6.72 -3.25 8.90
CA ARG A 362 -5.75 -2.41 8.20
C ARG A 362 -6.17 -0.94 8.03
N PRO A 363 -7.36 -0.59 7.50
CA PRO A 363 -7.80 0.80 7.42
C PRO A 363 -7.95 1.47 8.79
N LEU A 364 -8.34 0.73 9.81
CA LEU A 364 -8.42 1.22 11.17
C LEU A 364 -7.03 1.54 11.72
N TRP A 365 -6.05 0.70 11.43
CA TRP A 365 -4.66 0.88 11.82
C TRP A 365 -4.04 2.10 11.12
N ASP A 366 -4.24 2.25 9.80
CA ASP A 366 -3.75 3.38 9.00
C ASP A 366 -4.38 4.70 9.47
N ASN A 367 -5.68 4.68 9.83
CA ASN A 367 -6.37 5.83 10.39
C ASN A 367 -5.78 6.26 11.75
N ALA A 368 -5.48 5.31 12.62
CA ALA A 368 -4.85 5.60 13.90
C ALA A 368 -3.42 6.13 13.74
N GLY A 369 -2.65 5.60 12.77
CA GLY A 369 -1.35 6.13 12.38
C GLY A 369 -1.45 7.59 11.91
N THR A 370 -2.42 7.89 11.07
CA THR A 370 -2.75 9.23 10.58
C THR A 370 -3.08 10.17 11.75
N PHE A 371 -3.88 9.69 12.71
CA PHE A 371 -4.21 10.43 13.93
C PHE A 371 -2.98 10.80 14.74
N PHE A 372 -2.06 9.85 15.00
CA PHE A 372 -0.84 10.13 15.77
C PHE A 372 0.11 11.09 15.04
N ILE A 373 0.21 11.02 13.72
CA ILE A 373 1.02 11.95 12.94
C ILE A 373 0.41 13.36 12.98
N ALA A 374 -0.90 13.47 12.77
CA ALA A 374 -1.63 14.74 12.76
C ALA A 374 -1.59 15.46 14.14
N THR A 375 -1.53 14.69 15.23
CA THR A 375 -1.43 15.22 16.62
C THR A 375 0.02 15.38 17.11
N GLY A 376 1.01 15.30 16.21
CA GLY A 376 2.44 15.51 16.54
C GLY A 376 3.10 14.39 17.34
N LYS A 377 2.55 13.18 17.34
CA LYS A 377 3.03 12.02 18.11
C LYS A 377 3.46 10.83 17.24
N PRO A 378 4.28 10.99 16.17
CA PRO A 378 4.61 9.92 15.21
C PRO A 378 5.38 8.75 15.83
N ARG A 379 6.03 8.95 16.99
CA ARG A 379 6.76 7.89 17.70
C ARG A 379 5.88 6.71 18.07
N TYR A 380 4.59 6.92 18.37
CA TYR A 380 3.67 5.83 18.67
C TYR A 380 3.48 4.89 17.49
N SER A 381 3.36 5.43 16.29
CA SER A 381 3.21 4.61 15.07
C SER A 381 4.41 3.67 14.88
N LEU A 382 5.64 4.19 15.00
CA LEU A 382 6.85 3.37 14.90
C LEU A 382 6.91 2.30 15.99
N THR A 383 6.60 2.66 17.24
CA THR A 383 6.62 1.71 18.37
C THR A 383 5.64 0.57 18.15
N PHE A 384 4.42 0.85 17.71
CA PHE A 384 3.41 -0.17 17.47
C PHE A 384 3.76 -1.08 16.29
N VAL A 385 4.28 -0.54 15.18
CA VAL A 385 4.79 -1.36 14.07
C VAL A 385 5.91 -2.28 14.54
N SER A 386 6.85 -1.77 15.32
CA SER A 386 7.97 -2.57 15.84
C SER A 386 7.49 -3.71 16.74
N ILE A 387 6.51 -3.46 17.63
CA ILE A 387 5.92 -4.51 18.46
C ILE A 387 5.21 -5.55 17.58
N GLN A 388 4.45 -5.14 16.58
CA GLN A 388 3.79 -6.06 15.66
C GLN A 388 4.79 -6.94 14.90
N VAL A 389 5.90 -6.38 14.43
CA VAL A 389 6.99 -7.15 13.79
C VAL A 389 7.60 -8.16 14.76
N LEU A 390 7.84 -7.77 16.01
CA LEU A 390 8.37 -8.68 17.02
C LEU A 390 7.39 -9.81 17.34
N VAL A 391 6.10 -9.51 17.45
CA VAL A 391 5.05 -10.54 17.64
C VAL A 391 4.97 -11.46 16.43
N LEU A 392 4.97 -10.91 15.22
CA LEU A 392 4.95 -11.70 13.99
C LEU A 392 6.20 -12.59 13.85
N ALA A 393 7.37 -12.08 14.17
CA ALA A 393 8.61 -12.84 14.13
C ALA A 393 8.61 -13.95 15.21
N GLY A 394 8.23 -13.60 16.44
CA GLY A 394 8.25 -14.53 17.58
C GLY A 394 7.18 -15.62 17.51
N ALA A 395 5.97 -15.28 17.08
CA ALA A 395 4.86 -16.23 16.93
C ALA A 395 4.86 -16.92 15.55
N GLY A 396 5.29 -16.20 14.50
CA GLY A 396 5.27 -16.70 13.13
C GLY A 396 6.14 -17.93 12.94
N PHE A 397 7.35 -17.92 13.46
CA PHE A 397 8.26 -19.06 13.34
C PHE A 397 7.65 -20.34 13.96
N PRO A 398 7.32 -20.42 15.27
CA PRO A 398 6.82 -21.65 15.87
C PRO A 398 5.45 -22.06 15.31
N LEU A 399 4.53 -21.12 15.08
CA LEU A 399 3.20 -21.45 14.57
C LEU A 399 3.27 -21.98 13.12
N THR A 400 4.20 -21.47 12.30
CA THR A 400 4.41 -22.00 10.95
C THR A 400 4.96 -23.42 10.98
N LEU A 401 5.84 -23.74 11.90
CA LEU A 401 6.37 -25.11 12.03
C LEU A 401 5.29 -26.10 12.49
N ILE A 402 4.35 -25.67 13.37
CA ILE A 402 3.32 -26.55 13.93
C ILE A 402 2.13 -26.70 12.96
N TRP A 403 1.63 -25.59 12.39
CA TRP A 403 0.38 -25.56 11.59
C TRP A 403 0.59 -25.15 10.13
N GLY A 404 1.83 -25.09 9.66
CA GLY A 404 2.16 -24.70 8.29
C GLY A 404 1.69 -23.26 7.99
N ALA A 405 1.19 -23.03 6.80
CA ALA A 405 0.73 -21.70 6.35
C ALA A 405 -0.46 -21.17 7.16
N ILE A 406 -1.30 -22.04 7.72
CA ILE A 406 -2.40 -21.61 8.63
C ILE A 406 -1.80 -20.99 9.89
N GLY A 407 -0.71 -21.58 10.44
CA GLY A 407 0.02 -21.01 11.56
C GLY A 407 0.58 -19.64 11.28
N THR A 408 1.10 -19.41 10.07
CA THR A 408 1.51 -18.05 9.63
C THR A 408 0.32 -17.09 9.59
N CYS A 409 -0.83 -17.51 9.05
CA CYS A 409 -2.05 -16.68 9.07
C CYS A 409 -2.45 -16.29 10.50
N VAL A 410 -2.42 -17.24 11.44
CA VAL A 410 -2.72 -16.97 12.86
C VAL A 410 -1.72 -15.98 13.47
N ALA A 411 -0.42 -16.14 13.17
CA ALA A 411 0.62 -15.20 13.64
C ALA A 411 0.41 -13.77 13.12
N VAL A 412 0.06 -13.63 11.83
CA VAL A 412 -0.34 -12.34 11.23
C VAL A 412 -1.54 -11.75 11.99
N GLY A 413 -2.56 -12.57 12.24
CA GLY A 413 -3.74 -12.16 13.01
C GLY A 413 -3.41 -11.69 14.43
N LEU A 414 -2.55 -12.41 15.14
CA LEU A 414 -2.07 -12.05 16.48
C LEU A 414 -1.31 -10.70 16.45
N ALA A 415 -0.41 -10.51 15.48
CA ALA A 415 0.33 -9.27 15.34
C ALA A 415 -0.60 -8.06 15.11
N PHE A 416 -1.58 -8.21 14.21
CA PHE A 416 -2.58 -7.16 13.98
C PHE A 416 -3.52 -6.96 15.17
N ALA A 417 -3.98 -8.02 15.84
CA ALA A 417 -4.84 -7.92 17.01
C ALA A 417 -4.14 -7.20 18.17
N ILE A 418 -2.89 -7.56 18.48
CA ILE A 418 -2.10 -6.90 19.51
C ILE A 418 -1.85 -5.44 19.14
N GLY A 419 -1.47 -5.16 17.89
CA GLY A 419 -1.30 -3.79 17.40
C GLY A 419 -2.58 -2.97 17.56
N MET A 420 -3.74 -3.52 17.22
CA MET A 420 -5.05 -2.88 17.35
C MET A 420 -5.37 -2.55 18.82
N VAL A 421 -5.17 -3.51 19.71
CA VAL A 421 -5.40 -3.31 21.17
C VAL A 421 -4.50 -2.21 21.71
N LEU A 422 -3.21 -2.20 21.35
CA LEU A 422 -2.26 -1.18 21.82
C LEU A 422 -2.61 0.21 21.30
N ILE A 423 -2.90 0.32 20.01
CA ILE A 423 -3.27 1.57 19.35
C ILE A 423 -4.52 2.16 19.98
N TYR A 424 -5.61 1.37 20.04
CA TYR A 424 -6.89 1.90 20.50
C TYR A 424 -6.94 2.11 22.01
N ARG A 425 -6.18 1.36 22.81
CA ARG A 425 -5.95 1.70 24.21
C ARG A 425 -5.26 3.06 24.36
N THR A 426 -4.30 3.36 23.49
CA THR A 426 -3.60 4.66 23.51
C THR A 426 -4.50 5.78 23.03
N VAL A 427 -5.31 5.57 21.99
CA VAL A 427 -6.34 6.53 21.53
C VAL A 427 -7.39 6.76 22.63
N ALA A 428 -7.90 5.69 23.27
CA ALA A 428 -8.90 5.78 24.32
C ALA A 428 -8.41 6.50 25.59
N ARG A 429 -7.10 6.50 25.86
CA ARG A 429 -6.51 7.30 26.95
C ARG A 429 -6.42 8.79 26.62
N GLN A 430 -6.40 9.14 25.34
CA GLN A 430 -6.30 10.54 24.88
C GLN A 430 -7.69 11.13 24.56
N MET A 431 -8.67 10.27 24.24
CA MET A 431 -10.02 10.65 23.88
C MET A 431 -11.02 9.67 24.50
N ALA A 432 -12.15 10.15 24.98
CA ALA A 432 -13.23 9.31 25.52
C ALA A 432 -14.03 8.59 24.38
N VAL A 433 -13.36 7.77 23.56
CA VAL A 433 -14.00 6.97 22.50
C VAL A 433 -14.49 5.65 23.09
N SER A 434 -15.79 5.38 22.97
CA SER A 434 -16.39 4.11 23.42
C SER A 434 -16.18 3.01 22.39
N LEU A 435 -15.03 2.35 22.42
CA LEU A 435 -14.63 1.31 21.46
C LEU A 435 -15.65 0.16 21.40
N GLY A 436 -16.26 -0.21 22.55
CA GLY A 436 -17.26 -1.26 22.60
C GLY A 436 -18.49 -0.97 21.74
N LYS A 437 -18.94 0.28 21.67
CA LYS A 437 -20.08 0.66 20.83
C LYS A 437 -19.71 0.72 19.34
N GLU A 438 -18.53 1.25 19.03
CA GLU A 438 -18.11 1.44 17.63
C GLU A 438 -17.67 0.13 16.96
N PHE A 439 -17.24 -0.87 17.70
CA PHE A 439 -16.84 -2.18 17.18
C PHE A 439 -17.82 -3.30 17.51
N GLY A 440 -18.44 -3.28 18.69
CA GLY A 440 -19.29 -4.38 19.18
C GLY A 440 -20.55 -4.57 18.34
N ILE A 441 -21.26 -3.48 17.99
CA ILE A 441 -22.49 -3.59 17.19
C ILE A 441 -22.18 -4.00 15.75
N PRO A 442 -21.21 -3.41 15.03
CA PRO A 442 -20.82 -3.90 13.70
C PRO A 442 -20.35 -5.36 13.71
N ALA A 443 -19.65 -5.81 14.75
CA ALA A 443 -19.27 -7.21 14.91
C ALA A 443 -20.50 -8.13 15.08
N LEU A 444 -21.46 -7.74 15.93
CA LEU A 444 -22.71 -8.47 16.10
C LEU A 444 -23.49 -8.55 14.79
N VAL A 445 -23.65 -7.45 14.08
CA VAL A 445 -24.30 -7.40 12.77
C VAL A 445 -23.62 -8.34 11.77
N SER A 446 -22.27 -8.38 11.79
CA SER A 446 -21.49 -9.27 10.92
C SER A 446 -21.76 -10.75 11.23
N ILE A 447 -21.83 -11.10 12.51
CA ILE A 447 -22.17 -12.46 12.96
C ILE A 447 -23.59 -12.83 12.53
N LEU A 448 -24.57 -11.94 12.74
CA LEU A 448 -25.95 -12.17 12.32
C LEU A 448 -26.09 -12.31 10.80
N THR A 449 -25.37 -11.51 10.04
CA THR A 449 -25.33 -11.61 8.57
C THR A 449 -24.78 -12.98 8.14
N LEU A 450 -23.71 -13.46 8.79
CA LEU A 450 -23.13 -14.76 8.50
C LEU A 450 -24.06 -15.91 8.87
N LEU A 451 -24.70 -15.84 10.04
CA LEU A 451 -25.71 -16.85 10.48
C LEU A 451 -26.92 -16.89 9.54
N GLY A 452 -27.39 -15.70 9.10
CA GLY A 452 -28.46 -15.62 8.10
C GLY A 452 -28.07 -16.24 6.76
N TYR A 453 -26.80 -16.06 6.32
CA TYR A 453 -26.28 -16.73 5.12
C TYR A 453 -26.24 -18.25 5.29
N LEU A 454 -25.79 -18.76 6.44
CA LEU A 454 -25.77 -20.21 6.72
C LEU A 454 -27.18 -20.80 6.69
N ALA A 455 -28.16 -20.09 7.23
CA ALA A 455 -29.58 -20.52 7.17
C ALA A 455 -30.08 -20.49 5.72
N LEU A 456 -29.81 -19.44 4.96
CA LEU A 456 -30.20 -19.32 3.56
C LEU A 456 -29.60 -20.43 2.68
N ARG A 457 -28.37 -20.78 2.91
CA ARG A 457 -27.67 -21.87 2.17
C ARG A 457 -28.34 -23.22 2.38
N ASN A 458 -28.92 -23.47 3.57
CA ASN A 458 -29.63 -24.73 3.87
C ASN A 458 -31.01 -24.81 3.20
N VAL A 459 -31.58 -23.66 2.83
CA VAL A 459 -32.94 -23.59 2.22
C VAL A 459 -32.87 -23.51 0.68
N MET A 460 -31.85 -22.84 0.17
CA MET A 460 -31.69 -22.63 -1.26
C MET A 460 -30.48 -23.37 -1.80
N SER A 461 -30.66 -24.13 -2.88
CA SER A 461 -29.58 -24.81 -3.64
C SER A 461 -28.78 -23.80 -4.48
N LEU A 462 -28.08 -22.90 -3.78
CA LEU A 462 -27.28 -21.85 -4.45
C LEU A 462 -26.18 -22.41 -5.38
N ASP A 463 -25.80 -23.67 -5.14
CA ASP A 463 -24.73 -24.34 -5.91
C ASP A 463 -25.16 -24.71 -7.35
N GLU A 464 -26.46 -24.70 -7.65
CA GLU A 464 -27.00 -24.90 -9.00
C GLU A 464 -26.90 -23.65 -9.90
N LEU A 465 -26.70 -22.47 -9.30
CA LEU A 465 -26.58 -21.25 -10.07
C LEU A 465 -25.25 -21.18 -10.85
N PRO A 466 -25.23 -20.58 -12.05
CA PRO A 466 -24.00 -20.25 -12.75
C PRO A 466 -23.03 -19.48 -11.83
N LEU A 467 -21.73 -19.78 -11.94
CA LEU A 467 -20.70 -19.28 -11.02
C LEU A 467 -20.72 -17.76 -10.82
N LEU A 468 -20.89 -16.99 -11.91
CA LEU A 468 -20.98 -15.52 -11.85
C LEU A 468 -22.21 -15.07 -11.05
N LEU A 469 -23.39 -15.66 -11.31
CA LEU A 469 -24.62 -15.32 -10.60
C LEU A 469 -24.53 -15.71 -9.12
N ARG A 470 -23.87 -16.82 -8.83
CA ARG A 470 -23.60 -17.26 -7.43
C ARG A 470 -22.76 -16.24 -6.67
N VAL A 471 -21.67 -15.74 -7.27
CA VAL A 471 -20.83 -14.69 -6.66
C VAL A 471 -21.61 -13.40 -6.47
N LEU A 472 -22.35 -12.96 -7.48
CA LEU A 472 -23.16 -11.73 -7.40
C LEU A 472 -24.25 -11.85 -6.34
N PHE A 473 -25.00 -12.96 -6.31
CA PHE A 473 -26.07 -13.18 -5.34
C PHE A 473 -25.55 -13.23 -3.89
N LYS A 474 -24.51 -14.02 -3.62
CA LYS A 474 -23.89 -14.14 -2.30
C LYS A 474 -23.29 -12.81 -1.85
N GLY A 475 -22.65 -12.07 -2.76
CA GLY A 475 -22.09 -10.75 -2.48
C GLY A 475 -23.17 -9.70 -2.20
N ALA A 476 -24.20 -9.64 -3.03
CA ALA A 476 -25.34 -8.74 -2.82
C ALA A 476 -26.09 -9.05 -1.52
N TYR A 477 -26.31 -10.33 -1.21
CA TYR A 477 -26.87 -10.76 0.07
C TYR A 477 -26.06 -10.22 1.26
N ALA A 478 -24.73 -10.43 1.24
CA ALA A 478 -23.86 -9.99 2.35
C ALA A 478 -23.97 -8.49 2.59
N ILE A 479 -23.94 -7.69 1.52
CA ILE A 479 -24.03 -6.22 1.59
C ILE A 479 -25.43 -5.80 2.06
N ALA A 480 -26.49 -6.31 1.42
CA ALA A 480 -27.87 -5.93 1.73
C ALA A 480 -28.27 -6.34 3.16
N ALA A 481 -27.97 -7.57 3.57
CA ALA A 481 -28.27 -8.07 4.91
C ALA A 481 -27.53 -7.27 5.99
N PHE A 482 -26.22 -6.96 5.77
CA PHE A 482 -25.46 -6.16 6.71
C PHE A 482 -26.08 -4.77 6.93
N PHE A 483 -26.43 -4.05 5.86
CA PHE A 483 -27.05 -2.73 5.98
C PHE A 483 -28.45 -2.80 6.57
N THR A 484 -29.27 -3.80 6.20
CA THR A 484 -30.62 -3.99 6.75
C THR A 484 -30.55 -4.25 8.25
N ILE A 485 -29.69 -5.17 8.69
CA ILE A 485 -29.53 -5.47 10.13
C ILE A 485 -28.95 -4.25 10.86
N THR A 486 -28.00 -3.52 10.28
CA THR A 486 -27.48 -2.28 10.86
C THR A 486 -28.58 -1.24 11.07
N LEU A 487 -29.48 -1.06 10.10
CA LEU A 487 -30.61 -0.14 10.21
C LEU A 487 -31.62 -0.58 11.28
N ILE A 488 -31.80 -1.87 11.49
CA ILE A 488 -32.66 -2.39 12.57
C ILE A 488 -32.06 -2.09 13.95
N PHE A 489 -30.76 -2.35 14.15
CA PHE A 489 -30.11 -2.16 15.44
C PHE A 489 -29.75 -0.72 15.78
N GLN A 490 -29.46 0.12 14.79
CA GLN A 490 -29.02 1.51 14.98
C GLN A 490 -29.71 2.48 14.00
N PRO A 491 -31.03 2.56 13.91
CA PRO A 491 -31.68 3.41 12.90
C PRO A 491 -31.34 4.89 13.07
N ARG A 492 -31.50 5.42 14.27
CA ARG A 492 -31.26 6.86 14.55
C ARG A 492 -29.81 7.26 14.33
N ALA A 493 -28.87 6.51 14.89
CA ALA A 493 -27.43 6.83 14.77
C ALA A 493 -26.95 6.77 13.33
N THR A 494 -27.43 5.80 12.55
CA THR A 494 -27.08 5.66 11.12
C THR A 494 -27.65 6.83 10.30
N PHE A 495 -28.92 7.17 10.49
CA PHE A 495 -29.54 8.29 9.77
C PHE A 495 -28.91 9.63 10.11
N GLU A 496 -28.60 9.89 11.38
CA GLU A 496 -27.93 11.13 11.83
C GLU A 496 -26.53 11.26 11.19
N ARG A 497 -25.74 10.16 11.18
CA ARG A 497 -24.39 10.11 10.63
C ARG A 497 -24.41 10.29 9.10
N VAL A 498 -25.31 9.60 8.40
CA VAL A 498 -25.49 9.74 6.95
C VAL A 498 -25.95 11.14 6.61
N ARG A 499 -26.94 11.70 7.32
CA ARG A 499 -27.41 13.08 7.12
C ARG A 499 -26.31 14.11 7.35
N TYR A 500 -25.44 13.88 8.33
CA TYR A 500 -24.28 14.74 8.59
C TYR A 500 -23.29 14.72 7.42
N ILE A 501 -22.95 13.53 6.91
CA ILE A 501 -22.05 13.38 5.74
C ILE A 501 -22.67 14.04 4.51
N TRP A 502 -23.98 13.81 4.26
CA TRP A 502 -24.69 14.41 3.14
C TRP A 502 -24.63 15.94 3.16
N ARG A 503 -24.83 16.54 4.34
CA ARG A 503 -24.72 18.00 4.49
C ARG A 503 -23.32 18.53 4.20
N LEU A 504 -22.28 17.75 4.51
CA LEU A 504 -20.89 18.14 4.21
C LEU A 504 -20.54 18.02 2.72
N LEU A 505 -21.26 17.18 1.97
CA LEU A 505 -21.02 16.99 0.52
C LEU A 505 -21.81 17.98 -0.35
N VAL A 506 -22.91 18.51 0.15
CA VAL A 506 -23.81 19.40 -0.59
C VAL A 506 -23.54 20.89 -0.29
N LEU A 507 -22.84 21.19 0.79
CA LEU A 507 -22.34 22.52 1.14
C LEU A 507 -20.88 22.68 0.69
#